data_bf21bc1cea0cfe2e3db88224be96cae9
#
_entry.id   bf21bc1cea0cfe2e3db88224be96cae9
#
_cell.length_a   1.000
_cell.length_b   1.000
_cell.length_c   1.000
_cell.angle_alpha   90.00
_cell.angle_beta   90.00
_cell.angle_gamma   90.00
#
_symmetry.space_group_name_H-M   'P 1'
#
loop_
_entity.id
_entity.type
_entity.pdbx_description
1 polymer ?
#
loop_
_entity_poly.entity_id
_entity_poly.type
_entity_poly.pdbx_seq_one_letter_code
_entity_poly.pdbx_strand_id
1 'polypeptide(L)'
;MAESDNNGIKLFGFELKRQEKPEKEKDKLKSIVAPTDDDGAGYVTASGSHYGQYIDMEGNKAKDNQQLIIKYRGVATHPEVDAAIEDIVNESIVGSEQDMSCELNLDKVEAPNNIKKQMTEEFNNIYSMLNFGELGHDIFRSFYVDGRVYHHLVVNESNLKAGIQEIRTIDAAKIRKVKEVKHDKDQKTGAKIVKEVNEFYIYQEKAGTQQGIRLSPDSVSYVSSGLLDPSKKQVVSYLHKALKPINQLRMMEDSLVIYRLARAPERRIFYIDVGNMPRNKSEAYMKDIMSRYRNKIVYDSNTGQLKDDRKHMSMLEDFWLPRREGGRGTEISTLPGGENLGQIDDIIYFQKRLYRSLNVPVSRLEQEAQFTLGRSTEIGRDEVKFQKFIDRLRRRFSTLFTAILKKQLILKGVITEQDWAEWKSFITVDFQRDNHFTELKDAELLQNRLQTLDQVSQYVGEYFSREWAMKNVMMMSDEDIEEM
;
A
#
# COMPACT_ATOMS: atom_id res chain seq x y z
N MET A 1 -19.91 40.04 33.92
CA MET A 1 -20.74 39.43 32.86
C MET A 1 -19.91 38.26 32.28
N ALA A 2 -20.30 37.07 32.65
CA ALA A 2 -19.61 35.83 32.19
C ALA A 2 -20.24 35.44 30.86
N GLU A 3 -19.43 35.46 29.80
CA GLU A 3 -19.81 34.87 28.51
C GLU A 3 -19.82 33.33 28.68
N SER A 4 -21.02 32.76 28.60
CA SER A 4 -21.20 31.33 28.56
C SER A 4 -20.68 30.81 27.19
N ASP A 5 -19.55 30.13 27.21
CA ASP A 5 -19.07 29.35 26.06
C ASP A 5 -20.09 28.23 25.76
N ASN A 6 -20.85 28.45 24.71
CA ASN A 6 -21.87 27.56 24.21
C ASN A 6 -21.15 26.45 23.37
N ASN A 7 -20.85 25.33 24.00
CA ASN A 7 -20.20 24.19 23.34
C ASN A 7 -21.24 23.39 22.53
N GLY A 8 -21.61 23.88 21.36
CA GLY A 8 -22.33 23.11 20.36
C GLY A 8 -21.38 22.26 19.52
N ILE A 9 -21.75 21.02 19.20
CA ILE A 9 -20.98 20.15 18.29
C ILE A 9 -21.07 20.75 16.89
N LYS A 10 -19.94 21.14 16.31
CA LYS A 10 -19.88 21.64 14.94
C LYS A 10 -19.60 20.47 14.00
N LEU A 11 -20.61 20.04 13.27
CA LEU A 11 -20.52 18.99 12.28
C LEU A 11 -21.02 19.54 10.93
N PHE A 12 -20.28 19.35 9.84
CA PHE A 12 -20.60 19.84 8.50
C PHE A 12 -20.86 21.36 8.40
N GLY A 13 -20.27 22.14 9.31
CA GLY A 13 -20.47 23.59 9.37
C GLY A 13 -21.69 24.04 10.17
N PHE A 14 -22.49 23.12 10.70
CA PHE A 14 -23.66 23.39 11.53
C PHE A 14 -23.37 23.14 13.01
N GLU A 15 -24.03 23.91 13.88
CA GLU A 15 -23.94 23.80 15.33
C GLU A 15 -25.13 23.04 15.89
N LEU A 16 -24.92 21.81 16.36
CA LEU A 16 -25.96 20.99 16.99
C LEU A 16 -25.99 21.27 18.50
N LYS A 17 -27.04 21.93 18.97
CA LYS A 17 -27.27 22.18 20.40
C LYS A 17 -28.10 21.06 21.01
N ARG A 18 -27.58 20.37 22.01
CA ARG A 18 -28.30 19.42 22.85
C ARG A 18 -28.35 20.00 24.27
N GLN A 19 -29.43 19.77 25.02
CA GLN A 19 -29.51 20.12 26.46
C GLN A 19 -28.46 19.32 27.23
N GLU A 20 -27.53 20.04 27.87
CA GLU A 20 -26.33 19.49 28.52
C GLU A 20 -26.59 19.06 29.96
N LYS A 21 -25.96 17.93 30.33
CA LYS A 21 -25.51 17.71 31.72
C LYS A 21 -24.21 18.50 31.92
N PRO A 22 -23.95 19.11 33.08
CA PRO A 22 -22.79 19.98 33.30
C PRO A 22 -21.50 19.20 33.09
N GLU A 23 -20.75 19.55 32.06
CA GLU A 23 -19.38 19.05 31.81
C GLU A 23 -18.46 19.53 32.93
N LYS A 24 -17.68 18.60 33.49
CA LYS A 24 -16.48 18.97 34.21
C LYS A 24 -15.47 19.53 33.21
N GLU A 25 -15.19 20.82 33.31
CA GLU A 25 -14.09 21.46 32.55
C GLU A 25 -12.79 20.63 32.73
N LYS A 26 -12.42 19.94 31.68
CA LYS A 26 -11.04 19.39 31.60
C LYS A 26 -10.13 20.60 31.40
N ASP A 27 -9.34 20.94 32.39
CA ASP A 27 -8.24 21.92 32.26
C ASP A 27 -7.50 21.63 30.94
N LYS A 28 -7.57 22.59 30.01
CA LYS A 28 -6.83 22.49 28.73
C LYS A 28 -5.34 22.54 29.06
N LEU A 29 -4.71 21.39 29.11
CA LEU A 29 -3.29 21.26 29.35
C LEU A 29 -2.51 22.05 28.28
N LYS A 30 -1.68 22.99 28.74
CA LYS A 30 -0.84 23.79 27.86
C LYS A 30 0.33 22.95 27.34
N SER A 31 0.47 22.84 26.02
CA SER A 31 1.60 22.13 25.40
C SER A 31 2.32 23.03 24.42
N ILE A 32 3.65 22.88 24.36
CA ILE A 32 4.50 23.51 23.34
C ILE A 32 4.52 22.68 22.03
N VAL A 33 4.02 21.45 22.09
CA VAL A 33 3.99 20.50 20.97
C VAL A 33 2.57 20.42 20.43
N ALA A 34 2.40 20.62 19.13
CA ALA A 34 1.13 20.36 18.46
C ALA A 34 0.77 18.88 18.54
N PRO A 35 -0.53 18.50 18.64
CA PRO A 35 -0.94 17.10 18.63
C PRO A 35 -0.35 16.39 17.41
N THR A 36 0.47 15.37 17.65
CA THR A 36 1.05 14.54 16.60
C THR A 36 0.06 13.42 16.28
N ASP A 37 -0.81 13.67 15.32
CA ASP A 37 -1.54 12.58 14.69
C ASP A 37 -0.68 12.05 13.54
N ASP A 38 -0.56 10.72 13.42
CA ASP A 38 0.17 10.04 12.36
C ASP A 38 -0.60 10.08 11.02
N ASP A 39 -1.19 11.23 10.70
CA ASP A 39 -2.06 11.43 9.54
C ASP A 39 -1.39 12.19 8.38
N GLY A 40 -0.12 12.61 8.56
CA GLY A 40 0.66 13.30 7.52
C GLY A 40 0.09 14.65 7.11
N ALA A 41 -0.69 15.32 7.98
CA ALA A 41 -1.20 16.66 7.71
C ALA A 41 -0.05 17.68 7.58
N GLY A 42 -0.15 18.55 6.58
CA GLY A 42 0.76 19.68 6.43
C GLY A 42 0.51 20.73 7.52
N TYR A 43 1.54 21.09 8.31
CA TYR A 43 1.43 22.14 9.31
C TYR A 43 1.67 23.50 8.68
N VAL A 44 0.76 24.44 8.93
CA VAL A 44 0.92 25.87 8.59
C VAL A 44 0.88 26.66 9.89
N THR A 45 1.93 27.44 10.14
CA THR A 45 1.97 28.34 11.31
C THR A 45 1.26 29.64 10.95
N ALA A 46 0.20 29.99 11.66
CA ALA A 46 -0.45 31.27 11.55
C ALA A 46 0.48 32.33 12.18
N SER A 47 1.18 33.10 11.37
CA SER A 47 1.92 34.29 11.80
C SER A 47 0.93 35.46 11.83
N GLY A 48 0.70 36.02 13.01
CA GLY A 48 -0.30 37.07 13.23
C GLY A 48 -0.07 38.33 12.42
N SER A 49 -0.70 38.39 11.27
CA SER A 49 -0.89 39.62 10.50
C SER A 49 -2.29 39.64 9.94
N HIS A 50 -2.99 40.75 10.08
CA HIS A 50 -4.40 40.98 9.83
C HIS A 50 -4.83 40.96 8.35
N TYR A 51 -3.89 40.71 7.43
CA TYR A 51 -4.15 40.62 6.00
C TYR A 51 -3.90 39.19 5.53
N GLY A 52 -4.95 38.57 4.98
CA GLY A 52 -5.08 37.29 4.33
C GLY A 52 -3.80 36.47 4.21
N GLN A 53 -3.62 35.50 5.10
CA GLN A 53 -2.48 34.59 5.00
C GLN A 53 -2.55 33.80 3.70
N TYR A 54 -1.56 34.02 2.89
CA TYR A 54 -1.31 33.22 1.70
C TYR A 54 -0.91 31.82 2.17
N ILE A 55 -1.84 30.91 2.16
CA ILE A 55 -1.52 29.49 2.28
C ILE A 55 -0.81 29.16 0.98
N ASP A 56 0.47 28.81 1.05
CA ASP A 56 1.23 28.38 -0.12
C ASP A 56 0.62 27.10 -0.68
N MET A 57 -0.34 27.28 -1.59
CA MET A 57 -1.10 26.20 -2.24
C MET A 57 -0.25 25.49 -3.28
N GLU A 58 0.82 26.11 -3.75
CA GLU A 58 1.77 25.59 -4.73
C GLU A 58 3.09 25.12 -4.12
N GLY A 59 3.21 25.12 -2.78
CA GLY A 59 4.45 24.74 -2.10
C GLY A 59 5.01 23.41 -2.58
N ASN A 60 6.33 23.33 -2.65
CA ASN A 60 7.07 22.15 -3.10
C ASN A 60 6.57 20.85 -2.45
N LYS A 61 6.09 20.91 -1.20
CA LYS A 61 5.53 19.77 -0.47
C LYS A 61 4.23 19.22 -1.07
N ALA A 62 3.38 20.07 -1.66
CA ALA A 62 2.15 19.63 -2.30
C ALA A 62 2.43 18.91 -3.62
N LYS A 63 3.38 19.46 -4.39
CA LYS A 63 3.87 18.84 -5.64
C LYS A 63 4.57 17.53 -5.36
N ASP A 64 5.41 17.46 -4.33
CA ASP A 64 6.12 16.25 -3.92
C ASP A 64 5.15 15.12 -3.55
N ASN A 65 4.08 15.43 -2.80
CA ASN A 65 3.10 14.44 -2.37
C ASN A 65 2.29 13.88 -3.56
N GLN A 66 1.83 14.74 -4.45
CA GLN A 66 1.13 14.33 -5.66
C GLN A 66 2.01 13.50 -6.60
N GLN A 67 3.25 13.95 -6.82
CA GLN A 67 4.23 13.23 -7.63
C GLN A 67 4.55 11.85 -7.03
N LEU A 68 4.60 11.76 -5.70
CA LEU A 68 4.86 10.51 -5.02
C LEU A 68 3.71 9.50 -5.22
N ILE A 69 2.45 9.95 -5.13
CA ILE A 69 1.27 9.12 -5.44
C ILE A 69 1.30 8.63 -6.89
N ILE A 70 1.62 9.52 -7.85
CA ILE A 70 1.73 9.15 -9.27
C ILE A 70 2.83 8.09 -9.47
N LYS A 71 3.97 8.23 -8.77
CA LYS A 71 5.05 7.22 -8.80
C LYS A 71 4.58 5.88 -8.25
N TYR A 72 3.83 5.84 -7.15
CA TYR A 72 3.29 4.60 -6.60
C TYR A 72 2.34 3.92 -7.58
N ARG A 73 1.44 4.68 -8.20
CA ARG A 73 0.53 4.16 -9.23
C ARG A 73 1.30 3.62 -10.44
N GLY A 74 2.36 4.31 -10.87
CA GLY A 74 3.24 3.83 -11.95
C GLY A 74 3.99 2.55 -11.59
N VAL A 75 4.40 2.37 -10.33
CA VAL A 75 5.02 1.14 -9.86
C VAL A 75 4.00 0.01 -9.73
N ALA A 76 2.77 0.31 -9.32
CA ALA A 76 1.71 -0.68 -9.17
C ALA A 76 1.27 -1.32 -10.51
N THR A 77 1.62 -0.74 -11.65
CA THR A 77 1.34 -1.32 -12.99
C THR A 77 2.39 -2.35 -13.43
N HIS A 78 3.48 -2.51 -12.68
CA HIS A 78 4.50 -3.50 -13.00
C HIS A 78 3.98 -4.91 -12.68
N PRO A 79 4.11 -5.92 -13.58
CA PRO A 79 3.47 -7.22 -13.44
C PRO A 79 3.71 -7.91 -12.10
N GLU A 80 4.96 -7.95 -11.62
CA GLU A 80 5.31 -8.61 -10.36
C GLU A 80 4.76 -7.86 -9.14
N VAL A 81 4.69 -6.53 -9.23
CA VAL A 81 4.10 -5.70 -8.17
C VAL A 81 2.59 -5.83 -8.19
N ASP A 82 1.99 -5.83 -9.36
CA ASP A 82 0.55 -5.99 -9.55
C ASP A 82 0.07 -7.33 -8.99
N ALA A 83 0.72 -8.44 -9.36
CA ALA A 83 0.45 -9.76 -8.82
C ALA A 83 0.56 -9.80 -7.28
N ALA A 84 1.61 -9.17 -6.71
CA ALA A 84 1.76 -9.10 -5.26
C ALA A 84 0.70 -8.24 -4.58
N ILE A 85 0.21 -7.18 -5.24
CA ILE A 85 -0.90 -6.36 -4.74
C ILE A 85 -2.20 -7.17 -4.80
N GLU A 86 -2.46 -7.89 -5.88
CA GLU A 86 -3.64 -8.76 -6.01
C GLU A 86 -3.68 -9.81 -4.90
N ASP A 87 -2.56 -10.49 -4.60
CA ASP A 87 -2.46 -11.43 -3.48
C ASP A 87 -2.86 -10.76 -2.14
N ILE A 88 -2.36 -9.55 -1.89
CA ILE A 88 -2.64 -8.82 -0.66
C ILE A 88 -4.11 -8.36 -0.59
N VAL A 89 -4.67 -7.90 -1.71
CA VAL A 89 -6.05 -7.40 -1.77
C VAL A 89 -7.03 -8.57 -1.62
N ASN A 90 -6.81 -9.65 -2.36
CA ASN A 90 -7.66 -10.86 -2.29
C ASN A 90 -7.67 -11.47 -0.89
N GLU A 91 -6.50 -11.53 -0.24
CA GLU A 91 -6.40 -11.99 1.14
C GLU A 91 -7.03 -11.00 2.14
N SER A 92 -7.02 -9.70 1.84
CA SER A 92 -7.56 -8.67 2.75
C SER A 92 -9.07 -8.54 2.66
N ILE A 93 -9.63 -8.63 1.48
CA ILE A 93 -11.06 -8.49 1.20
C ILE A 93 -11.54 -9.80 0.55
N VAL A 94 -12.05 -10.68 1.37
CA VAL A 94 -12.64 -11.93 0.88
C VAL A 94 -14.07 -11.61 0.46
N GLY A 95 -14.35 -11.75 -0.84
CA GLY A 95 -15.70 -11.61 -1.39
C GLY A 95 -16.42 -12.94 -1.37
N SER A 96 -17.65 -12.97 -0.86
CA SER A 96 -18.60 -14.05 -1.03
C SER A 96 -19.85 -13.50 -1.71
N GLU A 97 -20.42 -14.24 -2.64
CA GLU A 97 -21.69 -13.81 -3.28
C GLU A 97 -22.86 -13.75 -2.28
N GLN A 98 -22.76 -14.45 -1.16
CA GLN A 98 -23.83 -14.61 -0.19
C GLN A 98 -23.64 -13.78 1.09
N ASP A 99 -22.39 -13.46 1.46
CA ASP A 99 -22.07 -12.83 2.73
C ASP A 99 -21.33 -11.49 2.53
N MET A 100 -21.53 -10.59 3.47
CA MET A 100 -20.82 -9.30 3.49
C MET A 100 -19.34 -9.54 3.78
N SER A 101 -18.44 -8.88 3.04
CA SER A 101 -16.97 -9.02 3.23
C SER A 101 -16.49 -8.54 4.61
N CYS A 102 -17.29 -7.76 5.33
CA CYS A 102 -16.99 -7.33 6.70
C CYS A 102 -18.28 -7.04 7.48
N GLU A 103 -18.22 -7.28 8.78
CA GLU A 103 -19.32 -7.10 9.71
C GLU A 103 -18.91 -6.26 10.92
N LEU A 104 -19.90 -5.59 11.53
CA LEU A 104 -19.70 -4.80 12.73
C LEU A 104 -19.80 -5.68 13.97
N ASN A 105 -18.73 -5.79 14.73
CA ASN A 105 -18.70 -6.53 15.98
C ASN A 105 -18.88 -5.56 17.18
N LEU A 106 -19.94 -5.80 17.96
CA LEU A 106 -20.35 -5.03 19.13
C LEU A 106 -20.43 -5.88 20.40
N ASP A 107 -19.85 -7.08 20.44
CA ASP A 107 -19.96 -8.01 21.57
C ASP A 107 -19.46 -7.40 22.88
N LYS A 108 -18.36 -6.67 22.80
CA LYS A 108 -17.73 -6.03 23.95
C LYS A 108 -18.25 -4.63 24.29
N VAL A 109 -19.24 -4.13 23.54
CA VAL A 109 -19.80 -2.81 23.77
C VAL A 109 -20.92 -2.90 24.81
N GLU A 110 -20.81 -2.16 25.91
CA GLU A 110 -21.83 -2.06 26.94
C GLU A 110 -22.90 -1.04 26.55
N ALA A 111 -23.70 -1.35 25.53
CA ALA A 111 -24.81 -0.51 25.07
C ALA A 111 -26.13 -1.31 25.09
N PRO A 112 -27.28 -0.63 25.22
CA PRO A 112 -28.60 -1.26 25.08
C PRO A 112 -28.76 -1.95 23.74
N ASN A 113 -29.43 -3.11 23.73
CA ASN A 113 -29.63 -3.92 22.51
C ASN A 113 -30.28 -3.13 21.36
N ASN A 114 -31.15 -2.20 21.67
CA ASN A 114 -31.79 -1.34 20.66
C ASN A 114 -30.75 -0.43 19.96
N ILE A 115 -29.80 0.13 20.71
CA ILE A 115 -28.71 0.96 20.15
C ILE A 115 -27.79 0.09 19.31
N LYS A 116 -27.41 -1.12 19.78
CA LYS A 116 -26.59 -2.05 19.01
C LYS A 116 -27.25 -2.40 17.67
N LYS A 117 -28.53 -2.69 17.64
CA LYS A 117 -29.27 -2.95 16.39
C LYS A 117 -29.23 -1.76 15.45
N GLN A 118 -29.49 -0.55 15.94
CA GLN A 118 -29.41 0.66 15.12
C GLN A 118 -27.99 0.90 14.59
N MET A 119 -26.94 0.63 15.37
CA MET A 119 -25.56 0.74 14.93
C MET A 119 -25.26 -0.25 13.79
N THR A 120 -25.74 -1.50 13.89
CA THR A 120 -25.58 -2.50 12.84
C THR A 120 -26.36 -2.13 11.58
N GLU A 121 -27.60 -1.64 11.71
CA GLU A 121 -28.39 -1.16 10.57
C GLU A 121 -27.71 0.00 9.85
N GLU A 122 -27.18 0.97 10.59
CA GLU A 122 -26.45 2.10 10.00
C GLU A 122 -25.12 1.69 9.39
N PHE A 123 -24.44 0.68 9.94
CA PHE A 123 -23.26 0.10 9.32
C PHE A 123 -23.59 -0.54 7.96
N ASN A 124 -24.67 -1.32 7.89
CA ASN A 124 -25.13 -1.93 6.65
C ASN A 124 -25.52 -0.88 5.59
N ASN A 125 -26.15 0.24 6.03
CA ASN A 125 -26.43 1.36 5.15
C ASN A 125 -25.14 1.99 4.59
N ILE A 126 -24.10 2.16 5.41
CA ILE A 126 -22.80 2.68 4.99
C ILE A 126 -22.13 1.72 4.01
N TYR A 127 -22.17 0.42 4.31
CA TYR A 127 -21.63 -0.62 3.43
C TYR A 127 -22.28 -0.56 2.04
N SER A 128 -23.61 -0.41 1.98
CA SER A 128 -24.36 -0.26 0.73
C SER A 128 -24.06 1.06 0.03
N MET A 129 -23.95 2.20 0.75
CA MET A 129 -23.61 3.50 0.18
C MET A 129 -22.21 3.54 -0.41
N LEU A 130 -21.26 2.77 0.15
CA LEU A 130 -19.92 2.58 -0.41
C LEU A 130 -19.90 1.62 -1.60
N ASN A 131 -21.00 0.90 -1.85
CA ASN A 131 -21.07 -0.25 -2.77
C ASN A 131 -19.91 -1.22 -2.52
N PHE A 132 -19.64 -1.49 -1.23
CA PHE A 132 -18.42 -2.17 -0.81
C PHE A 132 -18.35 -3.62 -1.29
N GLY A 133 -19.49 -4.27 -1.53
CA GLY A 133 -19.54 -5.61 -2.11
C GLY A 133 -18.87 -5.69 -3.49
N GLU A 134 -19.07 -4.67 -4.33
CA GLU A 134 -18.48 -4.61 -5.67
C GLU A 134 -17.13 -3.87 -5.69
N LEU A 135 -17.06 -2.72 -5.00
CA LEU A 135 -15.90 -1.82 -5.07
C LEU A 135 -14.91 -2.02 -3.93
N GLY A 136 -15.15 -2.96 -3.01
CA GLY A 136 -14.30 -3.17 -1.84
C GLY A 136 -12.83 -3.45 -2.19
N HIS A 137 -12.59 -4.28 -3.21
CA HIS A 137 -11.26 -4.57 -3.72
C HIS A 137 -10.57 -3.31 -4.25
N ASP A 138 -11.26 -2.51 -5.06
CA ASP A 138 -10.69 -1.29 -5.65
C ASP A 138 -10.40 -0.22 -4.60
N ILE A 139 -11.29 -0.07 -3.61
CA ILE A 139 -11.09 0.85 -2.49
C ILE A 139 -9.89 0.42 -1.66
N PHE A 140 -9.76 -0.87 -1.35
CA PHE A 140 -8.63 -1.40 -0.59
C PHE A 140 -7.33 -1.33 -1.40
N ARG A 141 -7.37 -1.65 -2.69
CA ARG A 141 -6.24 -1.47 -3.61
C ARG A 141 -5.75 -0.03 -3.62
N SER A 142 -6.67 0.94 -3.73
CA SER A 142 -6.35 2.37 -3.68
C SER A 142 -5.73 2.76 -2.32
N PHE A 143 -6.26 2.23 -1.21
CA PHE A 143 -5.67 2.43 0.12
C PHE A 143 -4.25 1.89 0.20
N TYR A 144 -3.97 0.71 -0.35
CA TYR A 144 -2.66 0.09 -0.33
C TYR A 144 -1.65 0.83 -1.22
N VAL A 145 -2.06 1.18 -2.46
CA VAL A 145 -1.22 1.81 -3.47
C VAL A 145 -0.94 3.27 -3.14
N ASP A 146 -1.98 4.08 -2.86
CA ASP A 146 -1.82 5.51 -2.58
C ASP A 146 -1.40 5.78 -1.12
N GLY A 147 -1.57 4.79 -0.23
CA GLY A 147 -1.33 4.90 1.20
C GLY A 147 -2.37 5.76 1.93
N ARG A 148 -3.43 6.19 1.24
CA ARG A 148 -4.52 6.98 1.79
C ARG A 148 -5.74 6.95 0.89
N VAL A 149 -6.93 7.05 1.49
CA VAL A 149 -8.20 7.21 0.78
C VAL A 149 -9.00 8.33 1.40
N TYR A 150 -9.76 9.01 0.57
CA TYR A 150 -10.63 10.12 0.96
C TYR A 150 -12.03 9.90 0.38
N HIS A 151 -13.03 10.12 1.22
CA HIS A 151 -14.43 10.08 0.80
C HIS A 151 -15.12 11.35 1.25
N HIS A 152 -15.86 11.97 0.33
CA HIS A 152 -16.73 13.09 0.62
C HIS A 152 -18.08 12.56 1.08
N LEU A 153 -18.52 13.02 2.24
CA LEU A 153 -19.79 12.66 2.85
C LEU A 153 -20.80 13.73 2.50
N VAL A 154 -21.77 13.38 1.67
CA VAL A 154 -22.82 14.29 1.24
C VAL A 154 -24.00 14.20 2.21
N VAL A 155 -24.38 15.32 2.79
CA VAL A 155 -25.51 15.42 3.72
C VAL A 155 -26.53 16.43 3.19
N ASN A 156 -27.80 16.26 3.57
CA ASN A 156 -28.84 17.22 3.26
C ASN A 156 -28.79 18.36 4.28
N GLU A 157 -28.41 19.56 3.85
CA GLU A 157 -28.32 20.74 4.71
C GLU A 157 -29.67 21.14 5.35
N SER A 158 -30.78 20.86 4.67
CA SER A 158 -32.11 21.14 5.18
C SER A 158 -32.59 20.15 6.23
N ASN A 159 -32.05 18.93 6.26
CA ASN A 159 -32.43 17.87 7.18
C ASN A 159 -31.24 17.03 7.60
N LEU A 160 -30.45 17.50 8.55
CA LEU A 160 -29.28 16.82 9.06
C LEU A 160 -29.59 15.47 9.72
N LYS A 161 -30.80 15.31 10.28
CA LYS A 161 -31.24 14.05 10.90
C LYS A 161 -31.45 12.91 9.90
N ALA A 162 -31.52 13.20 8.60
CA ALA A 162 -31.55 12.18 7.57
C ALA A 162 -30.19 11.44 7.48
N GLY A 163 -29.11 12.01 8.05
CA GLY A 163 -27.79 11.46 8.01
C GLY A 163 -27.09 11.66 6.68
N ILE A 164 -26.06 10.84 6.43
CA ILE A 164 -25.31 10.82 5.18
C ILE A 164 -26.19 10.23 4.10
N GLN A 165 -26.28 10.90 2.95
CA GLN A 165 -27.10 10.48 1.82
C GLN A 165 -26.28 9.77 0.74
N GLU A 166 -25.03 10.19 0.57
CA GLU A 166 -24.15 9.66 -0.47
C GLU A 166 -22.70 9.75 0.00
N ILE A 167 -21.87 8.80 -0.42
CA ILE A 167 -20.44 8.77 -0.16
C ILE A 167 -19.71 8.77 -1.50
N ARG A 168 -18.89 9.79 -1.76
CA ARG A 168 -18.15 9.95 -3.02
C ARG A 168 -16.66 9.79 -2.77
N THR A 169 -16.01 8.94 -3.53
CA THR A 169 -14.55 8.78 -3.48
C THR A 169 -13.86 10.00 -4.08
N ILE A 170 -12.84 10.53 -3.39
CA ILE A 170 -12.00 11.63 -3.87
C ILE A 170 -10.62 11.07 -4.21
N ASP A 171 -10.09 11.45 -5.39
CA ASP A 171 -8.73 11.08 -5.78
C ASP A 171 -7.71 11.66 -4.79
N ALA A 172 -6.91 10.77 -4.19
CA ALA A 172 -5.89 11.12 -3.20
C ALA A 172 -4.82 12.11 -3.73
N ALA A 173 -4.63 12.15 -5.05
CA ALA A 173 -3.72 13.11 -5.68
C ALA A 173 -4.27 14.54 -5.72
N LYS A 174 -5.60 14.72 -5.58
CA LYS A 174 -6.27 16.02 -5.71
C LYS A 174 -6.62 16.67 -4.36
N ILE A 175 -6.47 15.96 -3.27
CA ILE A 175 -6.86 16.42 -1.93
C ILE A 175 -5.70 16.31 -0.94
N ARG A 176 -5.63 17.24 0.00
CA ARG A 176 -4.65 17.21 1.09
C ARG A 176 -5.25 17.70 2.39
N LYS A 177 -4.82 17.13 3.50
CA LYS A 177 -5.14 17.58 4.85
C LYS A 177 -4.14 18.65 5.29
N VAL A 178 -4.64 19.74 5.86
CA VAL A 178 -3.84 20.85 6.36
C VAL A 178 -4.23 21.16 7.80
N LYS A 179 -3.23 21.32 8.68
CA LYS A 179 -3.40 21.77 10.06
C LYS A 179 -2.83 23.16 10.21
N GLU A 180 -3.67 24.11 10.57
CA GLU A 180 -3.27 25.46 10.91
C GLU A 180 -3.05 25.55 12.42
N VAL A 181 -1.81 25.78 12.85
CA VAL A 181 -1.46 25.86 14.26
C VAL A 181 -1.28 27.34 14.62
N LYS A 182 -2.11 27.83 15.52
CA LYS A 182 -1.97 29.16 16.11
C LYS A 182 -1.16 29.06 17.39
N HIS A 183 -0.05 29.80 17.45
CA HIS A 183 0.80 29.90 18.63
C HIS A 183 0.51 31.17 19.41
N ASP A 184 0.45 31.07 20.73
CA ASP A 184 0.44 32.19 21.65
C ASP A 184 1.79 32.24 22.42
N LYS A 185 2.26 33.45 22.76
CA LYS A 185 3.46 33.58 23.57
C LYS A 185 3.04 33.65 25.03
N ASP A 186 3.56 32.73 25.83
CA ASP A 186 3.39 32.82 27.28
C ASP A 186 4.13 34.05 27.79
N GLN A 187 3.41 34.94 28.44
CA GLN A 187 3.92 36.20 28.98
C GLN A 187 5.00 36.01 30.07
N LYS A 188 5.00 34.83 30.74
CA LYS A 188 5.95 34.55 31.83
C LYS A 188 7.23 33.88 31.36
N THR A 189 7.14 32.97 30.40
CA THR A 189 8.26 32.13 29.95
C THR A 189 8.78 32.51 28.58
N GLY A 190 8.04 33.36 27.82
CA GLY A 190 8.36 33.67 26.42
C GLY A 190 8.21 32.49 25.45
N ALA A 191 7.82 31.30 25.93
CA ALA A 191 7.66 30.12 25.14
C ALA A 191 6.43 30.21 24.21
N LYS A 192 6.54 29.71 22.98
CA LYS A 192 5.41 29.58 22.06
C LYS A 192 4.57 28.36 22.46
N ILE A 193 3.36 28.60 22.96
CA ILE A 193 2.41 27.57 23.33
C ILE A 193 1.38 27.44 22.20
N VAL A 194 0.99 26.20 21.87
CA VAL A 194 -0.08 25.94 20.92
C VAL A 194 -1.42 26.34 21.54
N LYS A 195 -2.10 27.32 20.95
CA LYS A 195 -3.39 27.83 21.41
C LYS A 195 -4.55 27.08 20.76
N GLU A 196 -4.49 26.92 19.47
CA GLU A 196 -5.56 26.38 18.66
C GLU A 196 -4.97 25.63 17.45
N VAL A 197 -5.58 24.49 17.11
CA VAL A 197 -5.24 23.73 15.91
C VAL A 197 -6.51 23.60 15.08
N ASN A 198 -6.54 24.27 13.92
CA ASN A 198 -7.65 24.18 12.98
C ASN A 198 -7.27 23.20 11.87
N GLU A 199 -8.08 22.16 11.68
CA GLU A 199 -7.90 21.18 10.62
C GLU A 199 -8.86 21.48 9.47
N PHE A 200 -8.41 21.31 8.24
CA PHE A 200 -9.25 21.40 7.05
C PHE A 200 -8.60 20.65 5.88
N TYR A 201 -9.42 20.36 4.87
CA TYR A 201 -8.94 19.77 3.62
C TYR A 201 -8.94 20.80 2.51
N ILE A 202 -7.99 20.69 1.60
CA ILE A 202 -7.92 21.50 0.38
C ILE A 202 -8.05 20.56 -0.80
N TYR A 203 -9.09 20.77 -1.61
CA TYR A 203 -9.30 20.05 -2.85
C TYR A 203 -8.87 20.93 -4.03
N GLN A 204 -8.09 20.37 -4.97
CA GLN A 204 -7.61 21.02 -6.19
C GLN A 204 -7.88 20.10 -7.38
N GLU A 205 -8.68 20.53 -8.33
CA GLU A 205 -9.03 19.71 -9.49
C GLU A 205 -7.84 19.53 -10.45
N LYS A 206 -7.04 20.59 -10.64
CA LYS A 206 -5.83 20.59 -11.47
C LYS A 206 -4.64 21.06 -10.65
N ALA A 207 -3.49 20.40 -10.83
CA ALA A 207 -2.23 20.84 -10.26
C ALA A 207 -1.87 22.24 -10.80
N GLY A 208 -1.60 23.18 -9.89
CA GLY A 208 -1.22 24.56 -10.28
C GLY A 208 -2.37 25.56 -10.31
N THR A 209 -3.61 25.16 -10.01
CA THR A 209 -4.71 26.13 -9.84
C THR A 209 -4.54 26.83 -8.51
N GLN A 210 -4.47 28.16 -8.51
CA GLN A 210 -4.30 28.96 -7.28
C GLN A 210 -5.51 28.93 -6.33
N GLN A 211 -6.66 28.47 -6.81
CA GLN A 211 -7.89 28.38 -6.03
C GLN A 211 -8.23 26.93 -5.73
N GLY A 212 -7.91 26.47 -4.49
CA GLY A 212 -8.41 25.20 -3.96
C GLY A 212 -9.68 25.41 -3.14
N ILE A 213 -10.58 24.44 -3.19
CA ILE A 213 -11.79 24.42 -2.38
C ILE A 213 -11.42 23.95 -0.98
N ARG A 214 -11.76 24.76 0.04
CA ARG A 214 -11.58 24.38 1.44
C ARG A 214 -12.78 23.56 1.91
N LEU A 215 -12.51 22.35 2.40
CA LEU A 215 -13.53 21.43 2.92
C LEU A 215 -13.38 21.29 4.43
N SER A 216 -14.53 21.20 5.12
CA SER A 216 -14.57 20.94 6.56
C SER A 216 -14.06 19.53 6.87
N PRO A 217 -13.42 19.28 8.02
CA PRO A 217 -13.02 17.95 8.46
C PRO A 217 -14.20 16.98 8.56
N ASP A 218 -15.36 17.50 8.87
CA ASP A 218 -16.57 16.70 9.06
C ASP A 218 -17.14 16.18 7.74
N SER A 219 -16.95 16.92 6.64
CA SER A 219 -17.44 16.53 5.31
C SER A 219 -16.56 15.50 4.61
N VAL A 220 -15.38 15.17 5.15
CA VAL A 220 -14.44 14.24 4.52
C VAL A 220 -14.12 13.12 5.48
N SER A 221 -14.24 11.87 5.03
CA SER A 221 -13.64 10.71 5.70
C SER A 221 -12.25 10.47 5.14
N TYR A 222 -11.26 10.37 6.03
CA TYR A 222 -9.86 10.19 5.68
C TYR A 222 -9.27 8.99 6.41
N VAL A 223 -8.66 8.11 5.64
CA VAL A 223 -7.91 6.95 6.16
C VAL A 223 -6.52 6.97 5.57
N SER A 224 -5.52 6.79 6.42
CA SER A 224 -4.11 6.74 6.03
C SER A 224 -3.48 5.40 6.37
N SER A 225 -2.38 5.06 5.67
CA SER A 225 -1.57 3.88 5.97
C SER A 225 -0.96 3.88 7.38
N GLY A 226 -0.85 5.08 8.00
CA GLY A 226 -0.13 5.28 9.26
C GLY A 226 1.40 5.18 9.12
N LEU A 227 1.90 4.98 7.91
CA LEU A 227 3.34 4.98 7.64
C LEU A 227 3.77 6.40 7.32
N LEU A 228 4.79 6.88 8.02
CA LEU A 228 5.37 8.19 7.79
C LEU A 228 6.76 8.08 7.18
N ASP A 229 7.09 9.05 6.35
CA ASP A 229 8.45 9.29 5.89
C ASP A 229 9.41 9.47 7.08
N PRO A 230 10.74 9.18 6.94
CA PRO A 230 11.73 9.41 8.00
C PRO A 230 11.70 10.82 8.61
N SER A 231 11.27 11.82 7.84
CA SER A 231 11.05 13.18 8.34
C SER A 231 9.77 13.34 9.16
N LYS A 232 8.92 12.31 9.26
CA LYS A 232 7.59 12.29 9.93
C LYS A 232 6.64 13.38 9.45
N LYS A 233 6.76 13.81 8.19
CA LYS A 233 5.97 14.92 7.63
C LYS A 233 4.95 14.50 6.59
N GLN A 234 5.15 13.34 5.97
CA GLN A 234 4.29 12.85 4.89
C GLN A 234 3.91 11.40 5.12
N VAL A 235 2.65 11.08 4.86
CA VAL A 235 2.19 9.69 4.80
C VAL A 235 2.77 9.06 3.55
N VAL A 236 3.31 7.85 3.69
CA VAL A 236 3.83 7.06 2.57
C VAL A 236 2.97 5.83 2.34
N SER A 237 2.97 5.34 1.11
CA SER A 237 2.30 4.10 0.72
C SER A 237 3.03 2.87 1.27
N TYR A 238 2.33 1.75 1.34
CA TYR A 238 2.93 0.44 1.59
C TYR A 238 3.95 0.07 0.50
N LEU A 239 3.78 0.59 -0.74
CA LEU A 239 4.71 0.41 -1.86
C LEU A 239 6.01 1.20 -1.72
N HIS A 240 6.13 2.12 -0.75
CA HIS A 240 7.31 2.99 -0.65
C HIS A 240 8.62 2.19 -0.54
N LYS A 241 8.60 1.09 0.21
CA LYS A 241 9.77 0.21 0.38
C LYS A 241 10.14 -0.55 -0.90
N ALA A 242 9.19 -0.75 -1.80
CA ALA A 242 9.37 -1.47 -3.05
C ALA A 242 9.94 -0.60 -4.18
N LEU A 243 9.91 0.73 -4.07
CA LEU A 243 10.40 1.65 -5.11
C LEU A 243 11.83 1.36 -5.55
N LYS A 244 12.74 1.12 -4.61
CA LYS A 244 14.14 0.82 -4.93
C LYS A 244 14.32 -0.57 -5.52
N PRO A 245 13.78 -1.64 -4.89
CA PRO A 245 13.83 -2.99 -5.46
C PRO A 245 13.27 -3.10 -6.88
N ILE A 246 12.13 -2.49 -7.17
CA ILE A 246 11.53 -2.57 -8.50
C ILE A 246 12.37 -1.85 -9.57
N ASN A 247 12.92 -0.68 -9.26
CA ASN A 247 13.79 0.01 -10.20
C ASN A 247 15.07 -0.80 -10.49
N GLN A 248 15.61 -1.51 -9.48
CA GLN A 248 16.76 -2.40 -9.65
C GLN A 248 16.39 -3.62 -10.48
N LEU A 249 15.24 -4.24 -10.24
CA LEU A 249 14.76 -5.38 -11.01
C LEU A 249 14.58 -5.02 -12.49
N ARG A 250 13.86 -3.93 -12.80
CA ARG A 250 13.69 -3.45 -14.17
C ARG A 250 15.03 -3.19 -14.89
N MET A 251 15.97 -2.56 -14.18
CA MET A 251 17.31 -2.32 -14.75
C MET A 251 18.03 -3.63 -15.07
N MET A 252 17.90 -4.65 -14.22
CA MET A 252 18.51 -5.96 -14.46
C MET A 252 17.85 -6.70 -15.60
N GLU A 253 16.51 -6.66 -15.69
CA GLU A 253 15.76 -7.26 -16.79
C GLU A 253 16.11 -6.61 -18.13
N ASP A 254 16.09 -5.27 -18.21
CA ASP A 254 16.50 -4.54 -19.42
C ASP A 254 17.96 -4.86 -19.80
N SER A 255 18.85 -4.90 -18.80
CA SER A 255 20.27 -5.23 -19.02
C SER A 255 20.45 -6.66 -19.53
N LEU A 256 19.67 -7.61 -19.03
CA LEU A 256 19.69 -9.00 -19.49
C LEU A 256 19.24 -9.11 -20.96
N VAL A 257 18.15 -8.43 -21.30
CA VAL A 257 17.63 -8.38 -22.69
C VAL A 257 18.70 -7.79 -23.61
N ILE A 258 19.27 -6.65 -23.25
CA ILE A 258 20.31 -5.98 -24.03
C ILE A 258 21.54 -6.89 -24.16
N TYR A 259 21.98 -7.53 -23.06
CA TYR A 259 23.13 -8.44 -23.07
C TYR A 259 22.88 -9.65 -23.99
N ARG A 260 21.72 -10.29 -23.89
CA ARG A 260 21.36 -11.44 -24.73
C ARG A 260 21.26 -11.03 -26.22
N LEU A 261 20.65 -9.90 -26.51
CA LEU A 261 20.54 -9.40 -27.88
C LEU A 261 21.90 -9.01 -28.47
N ALA A 262 22.76 -8.40 -27.66
CA ALA A 262 24.07 -7.93 -28.12
C ALA A 262 25.14 -9.04 -28.17
N ARG A 263 25.03 -10.06 -27.30
CA ARG A 263 26.09 -11.06 -27.13
C ARG A 263 25.72 -12.50 -27.48
N ALA A 264 24.44 -12.84 -27.58
CA ALA A 264 24.00 -14.17 -27.98
C ALA A 264 24.43 -14.53 -29.43
N PRO A 265 24.30 -13.61 -30.41
CA PRO A 265 24.79 -13.89 -31.75
C PRO A 265 26.32 -13.94 -31.77
N GLU A 266 26.87 -14.94 -32.49
CA GLU A 266 28.26 -14.94 -32.85
C GLU A 266 28.61 -13.69 -33.66
N ARG A 267 29.66 -13.00 -33.26
CA ARG A 267 30.14 -11.82 -33.99
C ARG A 267 31.13 -12.25 -35.04
N ARG A 268 31.00 -11.70 -36.24
CA ARG A 268 31.96 -11.96 -37.32
C ARG A 268 32.97 -10.82 -37.39
N ILE A 269 34.23 -11.19 -37.58
CA ILE A 269 35.31 -10.25 -37.87
C ILE A 269 35.67 -10.45 -39.32
N PHE A 270 35.43 -9.40 -40.11
CA PHE A 270 35.84 -9.36 -41.51
C PHE A 270 37.19 -8.68 -41.61
N TYR A 271 38.24 -9.46 -41.88
CA TYR A 271 39.53 -8.91 -42.24
C TYR A 271 39.53 -8.66 -43.74
N ILE A 272 39.49 -7.39 -44.13
CA ILE A 272 39.46 -7.01 -45.54
C ILE A 272 40.86 -6.66 -46.00
N ASP A 273 41.33 -7.36 -47.01
CA ASP A 273 42.60 -7.04 -47.63
C ASP A 273 42.47 -5.75 -48.42
N VAL A 274 43.19 -4.71 -48.01
CA VAL A 274 43.25 -3.41 -48.65
C VAL A 274 44.56 -3.26 -49.51
N GLY A 275 45.37 -4.32 -49.56
CA GLY A 275 46.62 -4.32 -50.32
C GLY A 275 47.51 -3.09 -50.06
N ASN A 276 48.09 -2.57 -51.12
CA ASN A 276 48.93 -1.39 -51.08
C ASN A 276 48.19 -0.06 -51.25
N MET A 277 46.90 -0.03 -50.96
CA MET A 277 46.12 1.23 -51.08
C MET A 277 46.64 2.31 -50.13
N PRO A 278 46.73 3.57 -50.57
CA PRO A 278 46.98 4.70 -49.68
C PRO A 278 45.94 4.75 -48.56
N ARG A 279 46.39 5.14 -47.35
CA ARG A 279 45.56 5.14 -46.14
C ARG A 279 44.18 5.79 -46.34
N ASN A 280 44.14 6.94 -47.00
CA ASN A 280 42.86 7.66 -47.22
C ASN A 280 41.91 6.87 -48.14
N LYS A 281 42.42 6.16 -49.17
CA LYS A 281 41.60 5.32 -50.02
C LYS A 281 41.14 4.05 -49.36
N SER A 282 41.99 3.43 -48.49
CA SER A 282 41.56 2.26 -47.73
C SER A 282 40.53 2.58 -46.68
N GLU A 283 40.60 3.74 -46.01
CA GLU A 283 39.55 4.20 -45.08
C GLU A 283 38.25 4.51 -45.80
N ALA A 284 38.27 5.13 -46.99
CA ALA A 284 37.09 5.37 -47.80
C ALA A 284 36.44 4.07 -48.28
N TYR A 285 37.26 3.12 -48.74
CA TYR A 285 36.78 1.78 -49.15
C TYR A 285 36.15 1.02 -48.00
N MET A 286 36.74 1.06 -46.82
CA MET A 286 36.20 0.45 -45.61
C MET A 286 34.86 1.09 -45.22
N LYS A 287 34.76 2.42 -45.27
CA LYS A 287 33.51 3.13 -44.98
C LYS A 287 32.38 2.75 -45.94
N ASP A 288 32.71 2.63 -47.24
CA ASP A 288 31.74 2.23 -48.27
C ASP A 288 31.23 0.79 -48.02
N ILE A 289 32.11 -0.15 -47.71
CA ILE A 289 31.73 -1.53 -47.36
C ILE A 289 30.88 -1.54 -46.08
N MET A 290 31.36 -0.85 -45.02
CA MET A 290 30.62 -0.77 -43.76
C MET A 290 29.22 -0.17 -43.96
N SER A 291 29.07 0.87 -44.80
CA SER A 291 27.75 1.50 -45.05
C SER A 291 26.78 0.59 -45.82
N ARG A 292 27.30 -0.28 -46.65
CA ARG A 292 26.48 -1.24 -47.42
C ARG A 292 25.99 -2.44 -46.62
N TYR A 293 26.77 -2.86 -45.62
CA TYR A 293 26.53 -4.10 -44.87
C TYR A 293 26.25 -3.91 -43.36
N ARG A 294 26.25 -2.66 -42.87
CA ARG A 294 25.97 -2.35 -41.47
C ARG A 294 24.48 -2.37 -41.21
N ASN A 295 24.09 -3.18 -40.24
CA ASN A 295 22.71 -3.24 -39.75
C ASN A 295 22.68 -2.76 -38.29
N LYS A 296 21.59 -2.05 -37.95
CA LYS A 296 21.40 -1.53 -36.59
C LYS A 296 20.06 -2.03 -36.04
N ILE A 297 20.11 -2.70 -34.90
CA ILE A 297 18.94 -3.02 -34.11
C ILE A 297 18.88 -2.03 -32.93
N VAL A 298 17.70 -1.44 -32.72
CA VAL A 298 17.44 -0.56 -31.59
C VAL A 298 16.38 -1.22 -30.72
N TYR A 299 16.74 -1.48 -29.46
CA TYR A 299 15.79 -1.93 -28.44
C TYR A 299 15.18 -0.71 -27.75
N ASP A 300 13.85 -0.63 -27.71
CA ASP A 300 13.11 0.41 -27.00
C ASP A 300 12.71 -0.14 -25.62
N SER A 301 13.39 0.31 -24.56
CA SER A 301 13.17 -0.16 -23.19
C SER A 301 11.79 0.23 -22.62
N ASN A 302 11.10 1.20 -23.23
CA ASN A 302 9.76 1.61 -22.77
C ASN A 302 8.65 0.71 -23.31
N THR A 303 8.80 0.24 -24.54
CA THR A 303 7.79 -0.59 -25.21
C THR A 303 8.18 -2.07 -25.27
N GLY A 304 9.42 -2.42 -24.95
CA GLY A 304 9.94 -3.78 -25.11
C GLY A 304 10.08 -4.23 -26.57
N GLN A 305 9.89 -3.34 -27.52
CA GLN A 305 9.92 -3.66 -28.94
C GLN A 305 11.30 -3.50 -29.53
N LEU A 306 11.65 -4.43 -30.41
CA LEU A 306 12.81 -4.35 -31.28
C LEU A 306 12.45 -3.60 -32.55
N LYS A 307 13.00 -2.42 -32.75
CA LYS A 307 12.95 -1.71 -34.02
C LYS A 307 14.10 -2.18 -34.89
N ASP A 308 13.76 -2.88 -35.94
CA ASP A 308 14.71 -3.44 -36.89
C ASP A 308 14.72 -2.58 -38.16
N ASP A 309 15.82 -1.87 -38.36
CA ASP A 309 16.03 -1.00 -39.54
C ASP A 309 16.81 -1.74 -40.65
N ARG A 310 16.76 -3.09 -40.63
CA ARG A 310 17.56 -3.92 -41.52
C ARG A 310 16.93 -4.06 -42.90
N LYS A 311 17.76 -3.80 -43.90
CA LYS A 311 17.46 -4.19 -45.30
C LYS A 311 17.82 -5.65 -45.59
N HIS A 312 18.66 -6.28 -44.79
CA HIS A 312 19.09 -7.66 -44.93
C HIS A 312 19.22 -8.36 -43.56
N MET A 313 18.85 -9.64 -43.48
CA MET A 313 19.03 -10.48 -42.29
C MET A 313 20.50 -10.79 -42.09
N SER A 314 21.22 -9.99 -41.34
CA SER A 314 22.58 -10.30 -40.89
C SER A 314 22.76 -10.04 -39.38
N MET A 315 23.82 -10.61 -38.81
CA MET A 315 24.09 -10.56 -37.36
C MET A 315 24.35 -9.15 -36.83
N LEU A 316 24.13 -8.95 -35.55
CA LEU A 316 23.95 -7.65 -34.87
C LEU A 316 25.15 -6.72 -34.88
N GLU A 317 26.36 -7.26 -34.84
CA GLU A 317 27.63 -6.49 -34.88
C GLU A 317 28.67 -7.26 -35.60
N ASP A 318 29.07 -6.78 -36.76
CA ASP A 318 30.23 -7.30 -37.52
C ASP A 318 31.40 -6.32 -37.36
N PHE A 319 32.59 -6.83 -37.16
CA PHE A 319 33.83 -6.03 -37.08
C PHE A 319 34.54 -6.06 -38.43
N TRP A 320 34.83 -4.88 -39.00
CA TRP A 320 35.48 -4.71 -40.27
C TRP A 320 36.89 -4.16 -40.04
N LEU A 321 37.91 -4.99 -40.20
CA LEU A 321 39.29 -4.61 -39.92
C LEU A 321 40.13 -4.62 -41.22
N PRO A 322 40.81 -3.51 -41.54
CA PRO A 322 41.70 -3.48 -42.70
C PRO A 322 42.97 -4.28 -42.38
N ARG A 323 43.36 -5.14 -43.32
CA ARG A 323 44.60 -5.92 -43.23
C ARG A 323 45.56 -5.42 -44.31
N ARG A 324 46.79 -5.19 -43.90
CA ARG A 324 47.86 -4.82 -44.81
C ARG A 324 48.97 -5.90 -44.74
N GLU A 325 49.42 -6.30 -45.89
CA GLU A 325 50.57 -7.18 -46.14
C GLU A 325 50.59 -8.53 -45.39
N GLY A 326 50.76 -9.61 -46.12
CA GLY A 326 51.05 -10.93 -45.59
C GLY A 326 50.36 -12.12 -46.27
N GLY A 327 49.82 -11.96 -47.47
CA GLY A 327 49.53 -13.12 -48.30
C GLY A 327 48.32 -14.01 -47.95
N ARG A 328 47.43 -13.60 -47.03
CA ARG A 328 46.14 -14.24 -46.81
C ARG A 328 45.05 -13.19 -47.14
N GLY A 329 44.28 -13.47 -48.18
CA GLY A 329 43.19 -12.61 -48.63
C GLY A 329 42.14 -12.27 -47.50
N THR A 330 41.01 -11.76 -47.90
CA THR A 330 39.91 -11.50 -46.99
C THR A 330 39.56 -12.75 -46.19
N GLU A 331 39.62 -12.65 -44.88
CA GLU A 331 39.35 -13.73 -43.92
C GLU A 331 38.16 -13.35 -43.02
N ILE A 332 37.29 -14.30 -42.76
CA ILE A 332 36.19 -14.15 -41.80
C ILE A 332 36.52 -15.00 -40.59
N SER A 333 36.61 -14.37 -39.44
CA SER A 333 36.76 -15.04 -38.14
C SER A 333 35.50 -14.82 -37.33
N THR A 334 35.06 -15.80 -36.58
CA THR A 334 33.93 -15.70 -35.64
C THR A 334 34.45 -15.55 -34.23
N LEU A 335 33.93 -14.54 -33.52
CA LEU A 335 34.05 -14.47 -32.08
C LEU A 335 32.95 -15.33 -31.48
N PRO A 336 33.27 -16.26 -30.58
CA PRO A 336 32.22 -17.04 -29.91
C PRO A 336 31.23 -16.13 -29.19
N GLY A 337 29.99 -16.56 -29.16
CA GLY A 337 28.93 -15.90 -28.39
C GLY A 337 29.27 -15.83 -26.89
N GLY A 338 28.54 -15.05 -26.16
CA GLY A 338 28.74 -14.96 -24.70
C GLY A 338 28.43 -16.27 -24.01
N GLU A 339 29.33 -16.71 -23.13
CA GLU A 339 29.09 -17.79 -22.20
C GLU A 339 28.11 -17.32 -21.11
N ASN A 340 27.37 -18.24 -20.48
CA ASN A 340 26.44 -17.97 -19.37
C ASN A 340 25.15 -17.18 -19.74
N LEU A 341 24.65 -17.30 -20.97
CA LEU A 341 23.42 -16.68 -21.40
C LEU A 341 22.16 -17.22 -20.67
N GLY A 342 22.27 -18.37 -20.01
CA GLY A 342 21.18 -19.02 -19.26
C GLY A 342 21.08 -18.61 -17.79
N GLN A 343 22.05 -17.88 -17.25
CA GLN A 343 22.05 -17.51 -15.85
C GLN A 343 21.06 -16.36 -15.60
N ILE A 344 20.13 -16.58 -14.67
CA ILE A 344 19.09 -15.60 -14.26
C ILE A 344 19.07 -15.41 -12.73
N ASP A 345 20.05 -15.95 -12.02
CA ASP A 345 20.09 -15.95 -10.55
C ASP A 345 20.02 -14.54 -9.96
N ASP A 346 20.64 -13.58 -10.63
CA ASP A 346 20.60 -12.17 -10.22
C ASP A 346 19.19 -11.60 -10.30
N ILE A 347 18.44 -11.91 -11.37
CA ILE A 347 17.05 -11.45 -11.53
C ILE A 347 16.17 -12.09 -10.46
N ILE A 348 16.29 -13.40 -10.25
CA ILE A 348 15.57 -14.13 -9.19
C ILE A 348 15.88 -13.53 -7.81
N TYR A 349 17.14 -13.17 -7.55
CA TYR A 349 17.51 -12.49 -6.31
C TYR A 349 16.77 -11.16 -6.12
N PHE A 350 16.73 -10.29 -7.15
CA PHE A 350 16.03 -9.01 -7.06
C PHE A 350 14.51 -9.19 -7.00
N GLN A 351 13.95 -10.17 -7.68
CA GLN A 351 12.53 -10.52 -7.60
C GLN A 351 12.16 -10.98 -6.18
N LYS A 352 12.92 -11.90 -5.57
CA LYS A 352 12.76 -12.32 -4.18
C LYS A 352 12.89 -11.13 -3.20
N ARG A 353 13.79 -10.20 -3.47
CA ARG A 353 13.95 -8.98 -2.68
C ARG A 353 12.76 -8.05 -2.80
N LEU A 354 12.17 -7.93 -3.99
CA LEU A 354 10.95 -7.16 -4.22
C LEU A 354 9.79 -7.73 -3.39
N TYR A 355 9.51 -9.02 -3.47
CA TYR A 355 8.44 -9.67 -2.70
C TYR A 355 8.61 -9.53 -1.19
N ARG A 356 9.83 -9.69 -0.68
CA ARG A 356 10.15 -9.42 0.73
C ARG A 356 9.88 -7.96 1.12
N SER A 357 10.10 -7.00 0.23
CA SER A 357 9.82 -5.59 0.49
C SER A 357 8.30 -5.29 0.55
N LEU A 358 7.49 -6.09 -0.15
CA LEU A 358 6.03 -6.04 -0.15
C LEU A 358 5.41 -6.86 0.98
N ASN A 359 6.22 -7.59 1.77
CA ASN A 359 5.80 -8.55 2.79
C ASN A 359 5.01 -9.76 2.24
N VAL A 360 5.14 -10.07 0.95
CA VAL A 360 4.54 -11.27 0.35
C VAL A 360 5.51 -12.45 0.50
N PRO A 361 5.05 -13.64 0.87
CA PRO A 361 5.88 -14.82 0.97
C PRO A 361 6.52 -15.16 -0.37
N VAL A 362 7.84 -15.45 -0.35
CA VAL A 362 8.57 -15.84 -1.57
C VAL A 362 8.10 -17.19 -2.10
N SER A 363 7.54 -18.04 -1.24
CA SER A 363 6.94 -19.32 -1.61
C SER A 363 5.78 -19.20 -2.62
N ARG A 364 5.08 -18.07 -2.65
CA ARG A 364 4.02 -17.80 -3.61
C ARG A 364 4.55 -17.54 -5.04
N LEU A 365 5.84 -17.20 -5.19
CA LEU A 365 6.53 -17.09 -6.49
C LEU A 365 6.92 -18.44 -7.08
N GLU A 366 7.24 -19.40 -6.22
CA GLU A 366 7.80 -20.70 -6.61
C GLU A 366 6.66 -21.71 -6.82
N GLN A 367 5.87 -21.57 -7.90
CA GLN A 367 4.77 -22.50 -8.23
C GLN A 367 5.26 -23.92 -8.54
N GLU A 368 6.55 -24.13 -8.83
CA GLU A 368 7.13 -25.42 -9.23
C GLU A 368 7.86 -26.16 -8.10
N ALA A 369 7.86 -25.65 -6.88
CA ALA A 369 8.57 -26.32 -5.79
C ALA A 369 7.82 -27.58 -5.35
N GLN A 370 8.30 -28.75 -5.79
CA GLN A 370 7.87 -30.07 -5.35
C GLN A 370 7.65 -30.11 -3.84
N PHE A 371 6.51 -30.65 -3.43
CA PHE A 371 6.14 -30.88 -2.04
C PHE A 371 7.20 -31.78 -1.36
N THR A 372 8.12 -31.15 -0.64
CA THR A 372 9.08 -31.85 0.22
C THR A 372 8.64 -31.67 1.67
N LEU A 373 8.48 -32.75 2.42
CA LEU A 373 7.95 -32.79 3.80
C LEU A 373 8.62 -31.83 4.82
N GLY A 374 9.82 -31.34 4.55
CA GLY A 374 10.50 -30.34 5.39
C GLY A 374 10.14 -28.87 5.07
N ARG A 375 9.52 -28.62 3.93
CA ARG A 375 9.16 -27.25 3.45
C ARG A 375 7.81 -26.79 3.95
N SER A 376 6.91 -27.69 4.33
CA SER A 376 5.56 -27.35 4.82
C SER A 376 5.59 -26.48 6.09
N THR A 377 6.51 -26.74 7.00
CA THR A 377 6.68 -25.95 8.23
C THR A 377 7.23 -24.53 7.97
N GLU A 378 8.10 -24.39 6.97
CA GLU A 378 8.68 -23.09 6.60
C GLU A 378 7.68 -22.23 5.83
N ILE A 379 6.94 -22.83 4.91
CA ILE A 379 5.82 -22.20 4.20
C ILE A 379 4.76 -21.76 5.21
N GLY A 380 4.37 -22.63 6.15
CA GLY A 380 3.42 -22.29 7.20
C GLY A 380 3.88 -21.11 8.09
N ARG A 381 5.18 -20.99 8.36
CA ARG A 381 5.72 -19.88 9.15
C ARG A 381 5.67 -18.54 8.42
N ASP A 382 5.93 -18.52 7.12
CA ASP A 382 5.89 -17.28 6.34
C ASP A 382 4.45 -16.86 6.05
N GLU A 383 3.53 -17.79 5.85
CA GLU A 383 2.09 -17.51 5.77
C GLU A 383 1.54 -16.92 7.07
N VAL A 384 1.94 -17.39 8.24
CA VAL A 384 1.55 -16.78 9.53
C VAL A 384 2.03 -15.34 9.65
N LYS A 385 3.23 -15.01 9.15
CA LYS A 385 3.70 -13.61 9.13
C LYS A 385 2.88 -12.75 8.18
N PHE A 386 2.53 -13.33 7.02
CA PHE A 386 1.70 -12.68 6.02
C PHE A 386 0.31 -12.40 6.57
N GLN A 387 -0.35 -13.36 7.21
CA GLN A 387 -1.64 -13.17 7.86
C GLN A 387 -1.60 -12.06 8.93
N LYS A 388 -0.57 -12.02 9.77
CA LYS A 388 -0.39 -10.92 10.73
C LYS A 388 -0.18 -9.56 10.06
N PHE A 389 0.38 -9.52 8.87
CA PHE A 389 0.50 -8.30 8.08
C PHE A 389 -0.87 -7.88 7.54
N ILE A 390 -1.63 -8.81 6.97
CA ILE A 390 -3.01 -8.59 6.48
C ILE A 390 -3.92 -8.10 7.62
N ASP A 391 -3.89 -8.73 8.80
CA ASP A 391 -4.68 -8.30 9.96
C ASP A 391 -4.36 -6.84 10.38
N ARG A 392 -3.10 -6.42 10.27
CA ARG A 392 -2.73 -5.02 10.52
C ARG A 392 -3.30 -4.07 9.46
N LEU A 393 -3.28 -4.48 8.19
CA LEU A 393 -3.88 -3.71 7.10
C LEU A 393 -5.39 -3.57 7.29
N ARG A 394 -6.09 -4.68 7.55
CA ARG A 394 -7.53 -4.72 7.84
C ARG A 394 -7.91 -3.80 9.00
N ARG A 395 -7.17 -3.90 10.12
CA ARG A 395 -7.38 -3.04 11.29
C ARG A 395 -7.19 -1.55 10.97
N ARG A 396 -6.22 -1.21 10.13
CA ARG A 396 -6.02 0.19 9.72
C ARG A 396 -7.11 0.65 8.76
N PHE A 397 -7.47 -0.21 7.83
CA PHE A 397 -8.52 0.07 6.84
C PHE A 397 -9.91 0.17 7.49
N SER A 398 -10.21 -0.62 8.53
CA SER A 398 -11.49 -0.57 9.25
C SER A 398 -11.82 0.80 9.83
N THR A 399 -10.81 1.67 10.01
CA THR A 399 -11.05 3.06 10.43
C THR A 399 -11.89 3.85 9.43
N LEU A 400 -11.99 3.41 8.17
CA LEU A 400 -12.92 3.96 7.17
C LEU A 400 -14.35 3.87 7.68
N PHE A 401 -14.78 2.66 8.01
CA PHE A 401 -16.14 2.38 8.46
C PHE A 401 -16.45 3.04 9.80
N THR A 402 -15.54 2.91 10.77
CA THR A 402 -15.76 3.49 12.11
C THR A 402 -15.81 5.01 12.09
N ALA A 403 -15.05 5.68 11.22
CA ALA A 403 -15.07 7.13 11.09
C ALA A 403 -16.40 7.63 10.46
N ILE A 404 -16.89 6.93 9.45
CA ILE A 404 -18.16 7.26 8.79
C ILE A 404 -19.33 6.93 9.72
N LEU A 405 -19.29 5.78 10.40
CA LEU A 405 -20.32 5.34 11.35
C LEU A 405 -20.46 6.33 12.51
N LYS A 406 -19.34 6.82 13.07
CA LYS A 406 -19.37 7.88 14.09
C LYS A 406 -20.22 9.07 13.63
N LYS A 407 -19.93 9.57 12.43
CA LYS A 407 -20.61 10.76 11.89
C LYS A 407 -22.09 10.50 11.62
N GLN A 408 -22.38 9.32 11.05
CA GLN A 408 -23.77 8.90 10.77
C GLN A 408 -24.62 8.82 12.04
N LEU A 409 -24.12 8.14 13.08
CA LEU A 409 -24.86 7.96 14.34
C LEU A 409 -25.06 9.27 15.09
N ILE A 410 -24.06 10.17 15.07
CA ILE A 410 -24.19 11.50 15.71
C ILE A 410 -25.18 12.36 14.94
N LEU A 411 -25.15 12.39 13.61
CA LEU A 411 -26.11 13.15 12.79
C LEU A 411 -27.54 12.71 13.02
N LYS A 412 -27.79 11.40 13.06
CA LYS A 412 -29.11 10.84 13.36
C LYS A 412 -29.53 10.98 14.82
N GLY A 413 -28.60 11.37 15.70
CA GLY A 413 -28.88 11.53 17.13
C GLY A 413 -29.05 10.22 17.89
N VAL A 414 -28.53 9.11 17.36
CA VAL A 414 -28.56 7.78 18.00
C VAL A 414 -27.64 7.74 19.21
N ILE A 415 -26.47 8.35 19.10
CA ILE A 415 -25.45 8.43 20.16
C ILE A 415 -24.92 9.84 20.33
N THR A 416 -24.30 10.09 21.47
CA THR A 416 -23.56 11.34 21.72
C THR A 416 -22.08 11.15 21.44
N GLU A 417 -21.33 12.25 21.38
CA GLU A 417 -19.86 12.18 21.24
C GLU A 417 -19.19 11.56 22.47
N GLN A 418 -19.79 11.71 23.66
CA GLN A 418 -19.33 11.09 24.89
C GLN A 418 -19.52 9.56 24.85
N ASP A 419 -20.71 9.09 24.46
CA ASP A 419 -20.99 7.66 24.30
C ASP A 419 -20.00 7.02 23.29
N TRP A 420 -19.74 7.72 22.16
CA TRP A 420 -18.74 7.26 21.20
C TRP A 420 -17.34 7.18 21.78
N ALA A 421 -16.93 8.16 22.60
CA ALA A 421 -15.60 8.17 23.22
C ALA A 421 -15.40 6.98 24.18
N GLU A 422 -16.46 6.56 24.88
CA GLU A 422 -16.47 5.39 25.75
C GLU A 422 -16.42 4.07 24.96
N TRP A 423 -17.19 3.95 23.89
CA TRP A 423 -17.37 2.68 23.17
C TRP A 423 -16.37 2.46 22.03
N LYS A 424 -15.71 3.50 21.54
CA LYS A 424 -14.80 3.46 20.39
C LYS A 424 -13.78 2.32 20.44
N SER A 425 -13.24 2.03 21.62
CA SER A 425 -12.21 0.99 21.79
C SER A 425 -12.76 -0.45 21.69
N PHE A 426 -14.07 -0.61 21.85
CA PHE A 426 -14.77 -1.90 21.83
C PHE A 426 -15.51 -2.17 20.52
N ILE A 427 -15.65 -1.14 19.66
CA ILE A 427 -16.26 -1.27 18.34
C ILE A 427 -15.19 -1.77 17.37
N THR A 428 -15.39 -2.97 16.83
CA THR A 428 -14.50 -3.57 15.83
C THR A 428 -15.24 -3.90 14.56
N VAL A 429 -14.52 -3.92 13.44
CA VAL A 429 -15.05 -4.37 12.15
C VAL A 429 -14.27 -5.63 11.81
N ASP A 430 -14.97 -6.74 11.75
CA ASP A 430 -14.39 -8.05 11.47
C ASP A 430 -14.56 -8.35 9.98
N PHE A 431 -13.44 -8.64 9.32
CA PHE A 431 -13.42 -9.02 7.91
C PHE A 431 -13.49 -10.52 7.79
N GLN A 432 -14.22 -10.99 6.80
CA GLN A 432 -14.24 -12.41 6.48
C GLN A 432 -12.83 -12.91 6.17
N ARG A 433 -12.55 -14.14 6.57
CA ARG A 433 -11.29 -14.82 6.30
C ARG A 433 -11.57 -15.97 5.37
N ASP A 434 -10.65 -16.22 4.46
CA ASP A 434 -10.68 -17.46 3.70
C ASP A 434 -10.29 -18.61 4.64
N ASN A 435 -11.29 -19.39 5.02
CA ASN A 435 -11.13 -20.45 6.01
C ASN A 435 -10.44 -21.71 5.45
N HIS A 436 -10.38 -21.89 4.12
CA HIS A 436 -9.86 -23.13 3.54
C HIS A 436 -8.43 -23.47 3.96
N PHE A 437 -7.53 -22.46 3.96
CA PHE A 437 -6.16 -22.72 4.40
C PHE A 437 -6.06 -22.89 5.92
N THR A 438 -6.89 -22.20 6.67
CA THR A 438 -6.96 -22.32 8.14
C THR A 438 -7.53 -23.72 8.52
N GLU A 439 -8.57 -24.16 7.86
CA GLU A 439 -9.17 -25.50 8.07
C GLU A 439 -8.20 -26.62 7.74
N LEU A 440 -7.49 -26.53 6.61
CA LEU A 440 -6.45 -27.52 6.25
C LEU A 440 -5.33 -27.56 7.29
N LYS A 441 -4.88 -26.40 7.75
CA LYS A 441 -3.85 -26.30 8.78
C LYS A 441 -4.34 -26.81 10.13
N ASP A 442 -5.57 -26.51 10.53
CA ASP A 442 -6.16 -26.99 11.78
C ASP A 442 -6.38 -28.50 11.72
N ALA A 443 -6.78 -29.04 10.57
CA ALA A 443 -6.86 -30.46 10.33
C ALA A 443 -5.48 -31.14 10.42
N GLU A 444 -4.44 -30.54 9.82
CA GLU A 444 -3.06 -31.06 9.91
C GLU A 444 -2.51 -30.98 11.34
N LEU A 445 -2.78 -29.88 12.05
CA LEU A 445 -2.41 -29.72 13.46
C LEU A 445 -3.14 -30.76 14.34
N LEU A 446 -4.42 -30.98 14.09
CA LEU A 446 -5.20 -31.99 14.81
C LEU A 446 -4.66 -33.41 14.53
N GLN A 447 -4.33 -33.72 13.27
CA GLN A 447 -3.71 -34.98 12.92
C GLN A 447 -2.38 -35.21 13.62
N ASN A 448 -1.52 -34.19 13.67
CA ASN A 448 -0.23 -34.23 14.38
C ASN A 448 -0.44 -34.41 15.90
N ARG A 449 -1.43 -33.76 16.48
CA ARG A 449 -1.78 -33.89 17.91
C ARG A 449 -2.29 -35.30 18.20
N LEU A 450 -3.15 -35.87 17.34
CA LEU A 450 -3.66 -37.21 17.47
C LEU A 450 -2.52 -38.25 17.38
N GLN A 451 -1.57 -38.10 16.46
CA GLN A 451 -0.41 -38.98 16.37
C GLN A 451 0.48 -38.84 17.64
N THR A 452 0.66 -37.66 18.17
CA THR A 452 1.39 -37.42 19.41
C THR A 452 0.64 -38.06 20.61
N LEU A 453 -0.68 -37.91 20.63
CA LEU A 453 -1.54 -38.54 21.65
C LEU A 453 -1.44 -40.06 21.62
N ASP A 454 -1.43 -40.67 20.44
CA ASP A 454 -1.26 -42.12 20.29
C ASP A 454 0.07 -42.60 20.88
N GLN A 455 1.15 -41.87 20.62
CA GLN A 455 2.48 -42.13 21.22
C GLN A 455 2.49 -41.97 22.74
N VAL A 456 1.82 -40.95 23.26
CA VAL A 456 1.75 -40.65 24.71
C VAL A 456 0.77 -41.56 25.42
N SER A 457 -0.25 -42.12 24.74
CA SER A 457 -1.29 -42.96 25.32
C SER A 457 -0.76 -44.17 26.05
N GLN A 458 0.38 -44.71 25.60
CA GLN A 458 1.06 -45.88 26.23
C GLN A 458 1.61 -45.52 27.64
N TYR A 459 1.83 -44.23 27.94
CA TYR A 459 2.40 -43.74 29.18
C TYR A 459 1.36 -43.06 30.08
N VAL A 460 0.09 -42.95 29.61
CA VAL A 460 -1.00 -42.42 30.42
C VAL A 460 -1.40 -43.43 31.50
N GLY A 461 -1.41 -43.00 32.75
CA GLY A 461 -1.62 -43.84 33.90
C GLY A 461 -0.34 -44.18 34.65
N GLU A 462 0.83 -44.23 33.98
CA GLU A 462 2.11 -44.44 34.63
C GLU A 462 2.89 -43.13 34.90
N TYR A 463 2.99 -42.30 33.86
CA TYR A 463 3.80 -41.05 33.91
C TYR A 463 2.97 -39.79 33.73
N PHE A 464 1.85 -39.86 32.98
CA PHE A 464 0.98 -38.73 32.69
C PHE A 464 -0.47 -39.02 33.09
N SER A 465 -1.16 -37.98 33.62
CA SER A 465 -2.61 -38.08 33.81
C SER A 465 -3.35 -37.87 32.48
N ARG A 466 -4.59 -38.37 32.41
CA ARG A 466 -5.47 -38.19 31.25
C ARG A 466 -5.75 -36.71 31.01
N GLU A 467 -6.01 -35.95 32.08
CA GLU A 467 -6.20 -34.49 32.01
C GLU A 467 -4.95 -33.78 31.49
N TRP A 468 -3.74 -34.20 31.91
CA TRP A 468 -2.50 -33.63 31.42
C TRP A 468 -2.35 -33.83 29.91
N ALA A 469 -2.69 -35.00 29.39
CA ALA A 469 -2.64 -35.33 27.97
C ALA A 469 -3.66 -34.48 27.16
N MET A 470 -4.89 -34.35 27.65
CA MET A 470 -5.90 -33.51 27.05
C MET A 470 -5.46 -32.02 27.00
N LYS A 471 -4.92 -31.51 28.10
CA LYS A 471 -4.50 -30.11 28.20
C LYS A 471 -3.22 -29.81 27.43
N ASN A 472 -2.21 -30.67 27.48
CA ASN A 472 -0.89 -30.37 26.92
C ASN A 472 -0.64 -30.97 25.53
N VAL A 473 -1.30 -32.06 25.16
CA VAL A 473 -1.15 -32.68 23.86
C VAL A 473 -2.28 -32.21 22.92
N MET A 474 -3.53 -32.31 23.36
CA MET A 474 -4.66 -31.86 22.57
C MET A 474 -4.92 -30.37 22.61
N MET A 475 -4.31 -29.64 23.60
CA MET A 475 -4.50 -28.19 23.81
C MET A 475 -5.98 -27.79 24.04
N MET A 476 -6.72 -28.63 24.77
CA MET A 476 -8.12 -28.38 25.14
C MET A 476 -8.17 -27.36 26.27
N SER A 477 -9.21 -26.53 26.29
CA SER A 477 -9.48 -25.62 27.40
C SER A 477 -10.00 -26.37 28.62
N ASP A 478 -9.90 -25.76 29.81
CA ASP A 478 -10.43 -26.37 31.04
C ASP A 478 -11.95 -26.55 30.96
N GLU A 479 -12.65 -25.65 30.25
CA GLU A 479 -14.10 -25.73 29.98
C GLU A 479 -14.46 -26.92 29.09
N ASP A 480 -13.69 -27.16 27.99
CA ASP A 480 -13.90 -28.30 27.11
C ASP A 480 -13.63 -29.65 27.80
N ILE A 481 -12.72 -29.68 28.79
CA ILE A 481 -12.38 -30.87 29.57
C ILE A 481 -13.48 -31.18 30.60
N GLU A 482 -14.13 -30.15 31.16
CA GLU A 482 -15.25 -30.31 32.09
C GLU A 482 -16.56 -30.75 31.37
N GLU A 483 -16.74 -30.37 30.11
CA GLU A 483 -17.89 -30.78 29.29
C GLU A 483 -17.79 -32.26 28.77
N MET A 484 -16.59 -32.87 28.77
CA MET A 484 -16.33 -34.25 28.34
C MET A 484 -16.36 -35.25 29.52
#